data_9855d8804565c51c74b889c052e57e7b
#
_entry.id   9855d8804565c51c74b889c052e57e7b
#
_cell.length_a   1.000
_cell.length_b   1.000
_cell.length_c   1.000
_cell.angle_alpha   90.00
_cell.angle_beta   90.00
_cell.angle_gamma   90.00
#
_symmetry.space_group_name_H-M   'P 1'
#
loop_
_entity.id
_entity.type
_entity.pdbx_description
1 polymer ?
#
loop_
_entity_poly.entity_id
_entity_poly.type
_entity_poly.pdbx_seq_one_letter_code
_entity_poly.pdbx_strand_id
1 'polypeptide(L)'
;MTADLRRAVAGLLSFAAAEEQALLAADGFGPGSDGGSPDRWSAVPLVAHNNQFKDQQAERIRCLLEHRVPPAYGEIDHASEQVYQGYRAQPREAVLAASREISARLIDGTWVLPDEDLLDPARHAWLNGRLLWLQIVVRGFWHPTGHLGDYYLARGQAGRAVAMQAQALATARYLEAPAAAAGMAAYNLACAQARAGQLDQAARTLAEAIAANPDLRANANRDPDLEVLREVRP
;
A
#
# COMPACT_ATOMS: atom_id res chain seq x y z
N MET A 1 -10.33 19.30 11.46
CA MET A 1 -9.99 18.78 10.11
C MET A 1 -8.60 18.13 10.07
N THR A 2 -7.54 18.79 10.48
CA THR A 2 -6.16 18.24 10.43
C THR A 2 -5.90 17.12 11.44
N ALA A 3 -6.41 17.21 12.68
CA ALA A 3 -6.30 16.13 13.67
C ALA A 3 -7.00 14.84 13.21
N ASP A 4 -8.14 14.95 12.55
CA ASP A 4 -8.89 13.81 12.01
C ASP A 4 -8.16 13.18 10.82
N LEU A 5 -7.56 14.00 9.93
CA LEU A 5 -6.70 13.50 8.86
C LEU A 5 -5.51 12.71 9.40
N ARG A 6 -4.79 13.25 10.41
CA ARG A 6 -3.63 12.57 11.01
C ARG A 6 -4.05 11.24 11.65
N ARG A 7 -5.19 11.24 12.36
CA ARG A 7 -5.76 10.01 12.96
C ARG A 7 -6.09 8.98 11.88
N ALA A 8 -6.71 9.41 10.78
CA ALA A 8 -7.04 8.53 9.68
C ALA A 8 -5.79 7.95 9.02
N VAL A 9 -4.80 8.79 8.70
CA VAL A 9 -3.54 8.35 8.11
C VAL A 9 -2.81 7.37 9.04
N ALA A 10 -2.62 7.73 10.32
CA ALA A 10 -1.97 6.88 11.30
C ALA A 10 -2.69 5.52 11.47
N GLY A 11 -4.02 5.51 11.48
CA GLY A 11 -4.81 4.29 11.57
C GLY A 11 -4.66 3.39 10.33
N LEU A 12 -4.63 3.95 9.13
CA LEU A 12 -4.37 3.20 7.90
C LEU A 12 -2.96 2.59 7.87
N LEU A 13 -1.94 3.36 8.27
CA LEU A 13 -0.57 2.88 8.41
C LEU A 13 -0.48 1.74 9.43
N SER A 14 -1.15 1.88 10.57
CA SER A 14 -1.20 0.86 11.62
C SER A 14 -1.86 -0.42 11.15
N PHE A 15 -2.95 -0.32 10.38
CA PHE A 15 -3.62 -1.47 9.78
C PHE A 15 -2.65 -2.25 8.86
N ALA A 16 -2.02 -1.57 7.89
CA ALA A 16 -1.09 -2.23 6.97
C ALA A 16 0.09 -2.89 7.70
N ALA A 17 0.66 -2.19 8.70
CA ALA A 17 1.74 -2.74 9.52
C ALA A 17 1.31 -4.00 10.29
N ALA A 18 0.10 -4.03 10.83
CA ALA A 18 -0.43 -5.20 11.53
C ALA A 18 -0.60 -6.41 10.61
N GLU A 19 -1.10 -6.20 9.40
CA GLU A 19 -1.24 -7.27 8.39
C GLU A 19 0.11 -7.84 7.94
N GLU A 20 1.12 -6.98 7.70
CA GLU A 20 2.48 -7.43 7.39
C GLU A 20 3.11 -8.22 8.53
N GLN A 21 2.93 -7.78 9.77
CA GLN A 21 3.44 -8.47 10.95
C GLN A 21 2.73 -9.81 11.14
N ALA A 22 1.41 -9.86 10.92
CA ALA A 22 0.64 -11.10 10.97
C ALA A 22 1.10 -12.10 9.89
N LEU A 23 1.38 -11.61 8.67
CA LEU A 23 1.94 -12.44 7.60
C LEU A 23 3.30 -13.02 8.00
N LEU A 24 4.21 -12.19 8.53
CA LEU A 24 5.52 -12.65 8.99
C LEU A 24 5.43 -13.59 10.20
N ALA A 25 4.44 -13.43 11.09
CA ALA A 25 4.26 -14.28 12.26
C ALA A 25 3.67 -15.65 11.93
N ALA A 26 2.90 -15.75 10.85
CA ALA A 26 2.26 -16.99 10.44
C ALA A 26 3.31 -17.98 9.91
N ASP A 27 3.62 -19.02 10.67
CA ASP A 27 4.40 -20.14 10.16
C ASP A 27 3.58 -20.96 9.16
N GLY A 28 4.11 -21.20 7.97
CA GLY A 28 3.59 -22.23 7.09
C GLY A 28 2.87 -21.79 5.82
N PHE A 29 2.86 -20.55 5.45
CA PHE A 29 2.58 -20.20 4.05
C PHE A 29 3.81 -20.57 3.22
N GLY A 30 3.70 -21.68 2.50
CA GLY A 30 4.79 -22.36 1.81
C GLY A 30 5.72 -21.45 1.03
N PRO A 31 6.87 -21.96 0.61
CA PRO A 31 7.84 -21.19 -0.15
C PRO A 31 7.13 -20.57 -1.37
N GLY A 32 7.24 -19.24 -1.51
CA GLY A 32 6.92 -18.60 -2.76
C GLY A 32 7.80 -19.18 -3.87
N SER A 33 7.40 -19.05 -5.12
CA SER A 33 8.29 -19.36 -6.23
C SER A 33 9.54 -18.48 -6.13
N ASP A 34 10.68 -19.05 -6.44
CA ASP A 34 11.94 -18.31 -6.43
C ASP A 34 11.98 -17.30 -7.59
N GLY A 35 11.91 -16.01 -7.28
CA GLY A 35 12.03 -14.93 -8.25
C GLY A 35 10.71 -14.50 -8.92
N GLY A 36 10.79 -13.56 -9.85
CA GLY A 36 9.66 -12.97 -10.57
C GLY A 36 9.07 -11.75 -9.89
N SER A 37 7.78 -11.49 -10.13
CA SER A 37 7.06 -10.35 -9.57
C SER A 37 6.77 -10.50 -8.06
N PRO A 38 6.55 -9.39 -7.31
CA PRO A 38 6.35 -9.41 -5.87
C PRO A 38 5.21 -10.31 -5.38
N ASP A 39 4.15 -10.50 -6.17
CA ASP A 39 3.03 -11.40 -5.85
C ASP A 39 3.44 -12.87 -5.69
N ARG A 40 4.55 -13.27 -6.30
CA ARG A 40 5.10 -14.63 -6.24
C ARG A 40 6.11 -14.84 -5.11
N TRP A 41 6.58 -13.78 -4.49
CA TRP A 41 7.59 -13.87 -3.43
C TRP A 41 7.04 -14.48 -2.15
N SER A 42 7.92 -15.05 -1.33
CA SER A 42 7.58 -15.44 0.04
C SER A 42 7.40 -14.20 0.94
N ALA A 43 6.92 -14.41 2.17
CA ALA A 43 6.58 -13.31 3.07
C ALA A 43 7.75 -12.38 3.39
N VAL A 44 8.96 -12.95 3.61
CA VAL A 44 10.13 -12.15 3.99
C VAL A 44 10.55 -11.16 2.90
N PRO A 45 10.83 -11.56 1.65
CA PRO A 45 11.20 -10.61 0.60
C PRO A 45 10.05 -9.64 0.26
N LEU A 46 8.78 -10.06 0.37
CA LEU A 46 7.65 -9.17 0.15
C LEU A 46 7.59 -8.04 1.17
N VAL A 47 7.69 -8.36 2.46
CA VAL A 47 7.67 -7.34 3.51
C VAL A 47 8.95 -6.51 3.51
N ALA A 48 10.11 -7.09 3.18
CA ALA A 48 11.35 -6.33 3.00
C ALA A 48 11.24 -5.30 1.88
N HIS A 49 10.59 -5.65 0.77
CA HIS A 49 10.25 -4.74 -0.31
C HIS A 49 9.34 -3.59 0.17
N ASN A 50 8.26 -3.91 0.85
CA ASN A 50 7.36 -2.89 1.40
C ASN A 50 8.08 -1.97 2.39
N ASN A 51 8.97 -2.53 3.22
CA ASN A 51 9.80 -1.78 4.16
C ASN A 51 10.68 -0.76 3.45
N GLN A 52 11.28 -1.12 2.31
CA GLN A 52 12.10 -0.18 1.53
C GLN A 52 11.29 1.05 1.08
N PHE A 53 10.07 0.86 0.57
CA PHE A 53 9.23 1.98 0.14
C PHE A 53 8.76 2.85 1.32
N LYS A 54 8.40 2.22 2.42
CA LYS A 54 8.04 2.92 3.65
C LYS A 54 9.22 3.68 4.24
N ASP A 55 10.41 3.09 4.24
CA ASP A 55 11.64 3.72 4.75
C ASP A 55 12.04 4.94 3.93
N GLN A 56 11.99 4.86 2.61
CA GLN A 56 12.18 6.02 1.74
C GLN A 56 11.23 7.17 2.09
N GLN A 57 9.97 6.86 2.41
CA GLN A 57 9.00 7.87 2.78
C GLN A 57 9.27 8.43 4.19
N ALA A 58 9.65 7.59 5.15
CA ALA A 58 10.04 8.01 6.50
C ALA A 58 11.30 8.91 6.46
N GLU A 59 12.26 8.58 5.60
CA GLU A 59 13.45 9.42 5.39
C GLU A 59 13.09 10.78 4.79
N ARG A 60 12.16 10.84 3.83
CA ARG A 60 11.66 12.11 3.29
C ARG A 60 11.04 12.98 4.38
N ILE A 61 10.20 12.38 5.24
CA ILE A 61 9.60 13.09 6.38
C ILE A 61 10.69 13.61 7.31
N ARG A 62 11.68 12.79 7.65
CA ARG A 62 12.81 13.18 8.49
C ARG A 62 13.56 14.38 7.90
N CYS A 63 13.84 14.34 6.59
CA CYS A 63 14.48 15.46 5.91
C CYS A 63 13.67 16.76 6.02
N LEU A 64 12.34 16.69 5.85
CA LEU A 64 11.48 17.87 5.98
C LEU A 64 11.52 18.44 7.40
N LEU A 65 11.46 17.60 8.43
CA LEU A 65 11.56 18.01 9.83
C LEU A 65 12.93 18.63 10.18
N GLU A 66 13.97 18.21 9.49
CA GLU A 66 15.33 18.76 9.61
C GLU A 66 15.59 19.93 8.65
N HIS A 67 14.57 20.43 7.95
CA HIS A 67 14.68 21.49 6.93
C HIS A 67 15.69 21.18 5.82
N ARG A 68 15.81 19.91 5.46
CA ARG A 68 16.67 19.42 4.38
C ARG A 68 15.85 19.01 3.15
N VAL A 69 16.45 19.09 1.98
CA VAL A 69 15.86 18.58 0.75
C VAL A 69 15.83 17.05 0.80
N PRO A 70 14.64 16.41 0.62
CA PRO A 70 14.57 14.96 0.56
C PRO A 70 15.34 14.40 -0.65
N PRO A 71 15.95 13.19 -0.50
CA PRO A 71 16.66 12.55 -1.61
C PRO A 71 15.70 12.15 -2.72
N ALA A 72 16.15 12.26 -3.97
CA ALA A 72 15.49 11.64 -5.10
C ALA A 72 15.81 10.14 -5.08
N TYR A 73 14.78 9.32 -5.03
CA TYR A 73 14.92 7.87 -5.18
C TYR A 73 14.63 7.50 -6.62
N GLY A 74 15.53 6.74 -7.24
CA GLY A 74 15.33 6.15 -8.56
C GLY A 74 14.23 5.08 -8.57
N GLU A 75 13.84 4.67 -9.74
CA GLU A 75 13.00 3.49 -9.92
C GLU A 75 13.77 2.23 -9.49
N ILE A 76 13.09 1.33 -8.79
CA ILE A 76 13.65 0.05 -8.39
C ILE A 76 13.17 -0.97 -9.43
N ASP A 77 14.11 -1.64 -10.09
CA ASP A 77 13.78 -2.76 -10.96
C ASP A 77 13.41 -4.00 -10.11
N HIS A 78 12.13 -4.12 -9.80
CA HIS A 78 11.61 -5.23 -8.99
C HIS A 78 11.59 -6.57 -9.74
N ALA A 79 11.75 -6.57 -11.06
CA ALA A 79 11.94 -7.79 -11.84
C ALA A 79 13.39 -8.29 -11.77
N SER A 80 14.31 -7.49 -11.25
CA SER A 80 15.72 -7.86 -11.09
C SER A 80 15.88 -8.97 -10.06
N GLU A 81 16.47 -10.07 -10.48
CA GLU A 81 16.85 -11.18 -9.60
C GLU A 81 17.78 -10.72 -8.46
N GLN A 82 18.68 -9.78 -8.73
CA GLN A 82 19.58 -9.24 -7.72
C GLN A 82 18.82 -8.50 -6.60
N VAL A 83 17.80 -7.72 -6.95
CA VAL A 83 16.92 -7.03 -5.98
C VAL A 83 16.17 -8.04 -5.14
N TYR A 84 15.59 -9.05 -5.76
CA TYR A 84 14.89 -10.13 -5.06
C TYR A 84 15.80 -10.88 -4.09
N GLN A 85 16.98 -11.28 -4.52
CA GLN A 85 17.94 -11.99 -3.66
C GLN A 85 18.40 -11.13 -2.47
N GLY A 86 18.53 -9.81 -2.67
CA GLY A 86 18.80 -8.88 -1.56
C GLY A 86 17.71 -8.87 -0.50
N TYR A 87 16.44 -8.95 -0.89
CA TYR A 87 15.32 -9.06 0.06
C TYR A 87 15.25 -10.43 0.72
N ARG A 88 15.41 -11.50 -0.07
CA ARG A 88 15.34 -12.90 0.39
C ARG A 88 16.44 -13.23 1.41
N ALA A 89 17.60 -12.64 1.29
CA ALA A 89 18.74 -12.89 2.19
C ALA A 89 18.56 -12.29 3.59
N GLN A 90 17.57 -11.43 3.80
CA GLN A 90 17.36 -10.79 5.09
C GLN A 90 16.77 -11.77 6.12
N PRO A 91 17.29 -11.78 7.36
CA PRO A 91 16.68 -12.56 8.43
C PRO A 91 15.27 -12.08 8.74
N ARG A 92 14.34 -13.01 8.93
CA ARG A 92 12.93 -12.73 9.23
C ARG A 92 12.75 -11.76 10.39
N GLU A 93 13.47 -11.98 11.47
CA GLU A 93 13.43 -11.15 12.68
C GLU A 93 13.91 -9.73 12.40
N ALA A 94 14.90 -9.55 11.53
CA ALA A 94 15.37 -8.24 11.11
C ALA A 94 14.30 -7.52 10.27
N VAL A 95 13.64 -8.22 9.33
CA VAL A 95 12.56 -7.66 8.52
C VAL A 95 11.36 -7.27 9.38
N LEU A 96 11.01 -8.10 10.37
CA LEU A 96 9.93 -7.81 11.32
C LEU A 96 10.26 -6.61 12.21
N ALA A 97 11.47 -6.53 12.73
CA ALA A 97 11.93 -5.38 13.53
C ALA A 97 11.92 -4.09 12.70
N ALA A 98 12.45 -4.14 11.48
CA ALA A 98 12.42 -3.02 10.54
C ALA A 98 10.98 -2.58 10.20
N SER A 99 10.05 -3.53 9.96
CA SER A 99 8.64 -3.19 9.68
C SER A 99 8.01 -2.40 10.83
N ARG A 100 8.28 -2.80 12.08
CA ARG A 100 7.76 -2.08 13.27
C ARG A 100 8.36 -0.69 13.41
N GLU A 101 9.68 -0.59 13.30
CA GLU A 101 10.40 0.69 13.44
C GLU A 101 10.00 1.69 12.35
N ILE A 102 10.01 1.25 11.09
CA ILE A 102 9.68 2.13 9.96
C ILE A 102 8.23 2.60 10.02
N SER A 103 7.31 1.71 10.39
CA SER A 103 5.90 2.07 10.55
C SER A 103 5.70 3.08 11.69
N ALA A 104 6.40 2.92 12.81
CA ALA A 104 6.38 3.89 13.90
C ALA A 104 6.90 5.26 13.43
N ARG A 105 8.05 5.30 12.73
CA ARG A 105 8.60 6.56 12.19
C ARG A 105 7.64 7.27 11.22
N LEU A 106 6.93 6.51 10.37
CA LEU A 106 5.91 7.09 9.48
C LEU A 106 4.74 7.69 10.26
N ILE A 107 4.24 6.97 11.26
CA ILE A 107 3.13 7.43 12.11
C ILE A 107 3.54 8.67 12.89
N ASP A 108 4.66 8.61 13.61
CA ASP A 108 5.16 9.72 14.43
C ASP A 108 5.46 10.94 13.56
N GLY A 109 6.11 10.74 12.40
CA GLY A 109 6.38 11.80 11.44
C GLY A 109 5.10 12.47 10.92
N THR A 110 4.04 11.69 10.67
CA THR A 110 2.74 12.24 10.25
C THR A 110 2.12 13.14 11.34
N TRP A 111 2.33 12.81 12.61
CA TRP A 111 1.80 13.62 13.72
C TRP A 111 2.54 14.94 13.91
N VAL A 112 3.85 14.99 13.67
CA VAL A 112 4.69 16.17 13.94
C VAL A 112 4.91 17.09 12.74
N LEU A 113 4.65 16.63 11.51
CA LEU A 113 4.72 17.47 10.32
C LEU A 113 3.76 18.66 10.41
N PRO A 114 4.15 19.88 10.00
CA PRO A 114 3.25 21.02 9.87
C PRO A 114 2.07 20.71 8.92
N ASP A 115 0.92 21.33 9.16
CA ASP A 115 -0.26 21.18 8.30
C ASP A 115 -0.01 21.62 6.86
N GLU A 116 0.75 22.69 6.69
CA GLU A 116 1.16 23.21 5.38
C GLU A 116 1.99 22.21 4.58
N ASP A 117 2.85 21.43 5.24
CA ASP A 117 3.61 20.37 4.57
C ASP A 117 2.71 19.23 4.09
N LEU A 118 1.68 18.89 4.85
CA LEU A 118 0.76 17.81 4.52
C LEU A 118 -0.25 18.19 3.42
N LEU A 119 -0.73 19.45 3.43
CA LEU A 119 -1.95 19.87 2.73
C LEU A 119 -1.71 20.81 1.55
N ASP A 120 -0.53 21.44 1.45
CA ASP A 120 -0.23 22.35 0.33
C ASP A 120 0.47 21.58 -0.80
N PRO A 121 -0.20 21.40 -1.96
CA PRO A 121 0.39 20.68 -3.11
C PRO A 121 1.56 21.43 -3.75
N ALA A 122 1.70 22.75 -3.51
CA ALA A 122 2.79 23.55 -4.01
C ALA A 122 4.04 23.55 -3.10
N ARG A 123 3.89 23.07 -1.85
CA ARG A 123 4.94 23.12 -0.83
C ARG A 123 6.19 22.33 -1.20
N HIS A 124 6.01 21.18 -1.86
CA HIS A 124 7.08 20.24 -2.18
C HIS A 124 7.16 19.97 -3.68
N ALA A 125 8.06 20.66 -4.39
CA ALA A 125 8.22 20.54 -5.83
C ALA A 125 8.43 19.08 -6.32
N TRP A 126 9.08 18.24 -5.52
CA TRP A 126 9.32 16.81 -5.83
C TRP A 126 8.06 15.96 -5.83
N LEU A 127 6.95 16.46 -5.27
CA LEU A 127 5.64 15.77 -5.30
C LEU A 127 4.87 16.05 -6.61
N ASN A 128 5.35 16.95 -7.47
CA ASN A 128 4.68 17.29 -8.73
C ASN A 128 3.19 17.64 -8.53
N GLY A 129 2.90 18.51 -7.55
CA GLY A 129 1.54 18.95 -7.24
C GLY A 129 0.69 17.94 -6.45
N ARG A 130 1.27 16.85 -5.94
CA ARG A 130 0.56 15.89 -5.09
C ARG A 130 0.66 16.31 -3.62
N LEU A 131 -0.35 15.93 -2.84
CA LEU A 131 -0.37 16.15 -1.39
C LEU A 131 0.55 15.16 -0.68
N LEU A 132 1.32 15.63 0.30
CA LEU A 132 2.25 14.79 1.04
C LEU A 132 1.53 13.69 1.85
N TRP A 133 0.40 14.03 2.52
CA TRP A 133 -0.37 13.02 3.25
C TRP A 133 -0.83 11.87 2.34
N LEU A 134 -1.22 12.17 1.10
CA LEU A 134 -1.64 11.14 0.15
C LEU A 134 -0.47 10.25 -0.27
N GLN A 135 0.71 10.85 -0.47
CA GLN A 135 1.93 10.07 -0.74
C GLN A 135 2.32 9.15 0.42
N ILE A 136 2.11 9.61 1.67
CA ILE A 136 2.32 8.77 2.87
C ILE A 136 1.37 7.57 2.85
N VAL A 137 0.08 7.79 2.57
CA VAL A 137 -0.92 6.71 2.45
C VAL A 137 -0.60 5.76 1.29
N VAL A 138 -0.18 6.28 0.14
CA VAL A 138 0.24 5.44 -1.00
C VAL A 138 1.38 4.50 -0.60
N ARG A 139 2.41 5.02 0.05
CA ARG A 139 3.61 4.23 0.37
C ARG A 139 3.44 3.34 1.61
N GLY A 140 2.67 3.77 2.59
CA GLY A 140 2.54 3.07 3.88
C GLY A 140 1.29 2.21 4.05
N PHE A 141 0.29 2.37 3.17
CA PHE A 141 -0.97 1.63 3.26
C PHE A 141 -1.37 0.98 1.94
N TRP A 142 -1.61 1.77 0.88
CA TRP A 142 -2.15 1.24 -0.37
C TRP A 142 -1.22 0.23 -1.05
N HIS A 143 0.04 0.58 -1.22
CA HIS A 143 1.05 -0.30 -1.83
C HIS A 143 1.27 -1.58 -1.02
N PRO A 144 1.52 -1.55 0.32
CA PRO A 144 1.64 -2.77 1.10
C PRO A 144 0.38 -3.65 1.07
N THR A 145 -0.81 -3.08 1.22
CA THR A 145 -2.05 -3.88 1.22
C THR A 145 -2.34 -4.47 -0.16
N GLY A 146 -2.00 -3.77 -1.25
CA GLY A 146 -2.07 -4.32 -2.60
C GLY A 146 -1.23 -5.59 -2.71
N HIS A 147 0.05 -5.51 -2.38
CA HIS A 147 0.95 -6.68 -2.41
C HIS A 147 0.54 -7.82 -1.49
N LEU A 148 -0.04 -7.53 -0.32
CA LEU A 148 -0.59 -8.57 0.55
C LEU A 148 -1.79 -9.28 -0.09
N GLY A 149 -2.66 -8.53 -0.76
CA GLY A 149 -3.77 -9.09 -1.54
C GLY A 149 -3.26 -10.05 -2.61
N ASP A 150 -2.30 -9.60 -3.42
CA ASP A 150 -1.65 -10.39 -4.47
C ASP A 150 -0.98 -11.65 -3.91
N TYR A 151 -0.30 -11.53 -2.78
CA TYR A 151 0.32 -12.65 -2.07
C TYR A 151 -0.69 -13.76 -1.77
N TYR A 152 -1.86 -13.41 -1.22
CA TYR A 152 -2.89 -14.39 -0.89
C TYR A 152 -3.55 -14.97 -2.15
N LEU A 153 -3.81 -14.15 -3.16
CA LEU A 153 -4.38 -14.59 -4.44
C LEU A 153 -3.46 -15.59 -5.16
N ALA A 154 -2.17 -15.30 -5.24
CA ALA A 154 -1.18 -16.19 -5.86
C ALA A 154 -1.08 -17.56 -5.18
N ARG A 155 -1.54 -17.68 -3.95
CA ARG A 155 -1.58 -18.93 -3.15
C ARG A 155 -2.96 -19.60 -3.10
N GLY A 156 -3.88 -19.18 -3.97
CA GLY A 156 -5.24 -19.72 -4.00
C GLY A 156 -6.10 -19.34 -2.80
N GLN A 157 -5.66 -18.35 -2.00
CA GLN A 157 -6.37 -17.89 -0.80
C GLN A 157 -7.28 -16.69 -1.11
N ALA A 158 -8.04 -16.77 -2.20
CA ALA A 158 -8.87 -15.67 -2.69
C ALA A 158 -9.81 -15.11 -1.62
N GLY A 159 -10.44 -15.97 -0.82
CA GLY A 159 -11.30 -15.55 0.29
C GLY A 159 -10.57 -14.69 1.31
N ARG A 160 -9.30 -15.02 1.63
CA ARG A 160 -8.48 -14.25 2.55
C ARG A 160 -8.07 -12.90 1.96
N ALA A 161 -7.69 -12.88 0.68
CA ALA A 161 -7.37 -11.64 -0.03
C ALA A 161 -8.56 -10.67 0.00
N VAL A 162 -9.75 -11.14 -0.38
CA VAL A 162 -10.97 -10.33 -0.36
C VAL A 162 -11.31 -9.86 1.05
N ALA A 163 -11.25 -10.75 2.06
CA ALA A 163 -11.55 -10.39 3.45
C ALA A 163 -10.60 -9.31 3.99
N MET A 164 -9.30 -9.44 3.75
CA MET A 164 -8.30 -8.45 4.17
C MET A 164 -8.53 -7.10 3.49
N GLN A 165 -8.78 -7.07 2.17
CA GLN A 165 -9.06 -5.83 1.45
C GLN A 165 -10.40 -5.21 1.89
N ALA A 166 -11.42 -6.02 2.17
CA ALA A 166 -12.68 -5.53 2.74
C ALA A 166 -12.48 -4.89 4.12
N GLN A 167 -11.63 -5.49 4.96
CA GLN A 167 -11.26 -4.92 6.26
C GLN A 167 -10.47 -3.61 6.10
N ALA A 168 -9.57 -3.51 5.12
CA ALA A 168 -8.85 -2.28 4.79
C ALA A 168 -9.83 -1.13 4.43
N LEU A 169 -10.82 -1.42 3.58
CA LEU A 169 -11.86 -0.45 3.22
C LEU A 169 -12.75 -0.10 4.43
N ALA A 170 -13.15 -1.08 5.22
CA ALA A 170 -13.93 -0.85 6.44
C ALA A 170 -13.17 0.03 7.44
N THR A 171 -11.85 -0.20 7.60
CA THR A 171 -10.98 0.63 8.43
C THR A 171 -10.91 2.07 7.91
N ALA A 172 -10.74 2.27 6.59
CA ALA A 172 -10.72 3.59 5.99
C ALA A 172 -12.04 4.35 6.23
N ARG A 173 -13.19 3.66 6.11
CA ARG A 173 -14.52 4.24 6.38
C ARG A 173 -14.72 4.57 7.87
N TYR A 174 -14.34 3.64 8.76
CA TYR A 174 -14.44 3.85 10.22
C TYR A 174 -13.61 5.05 10.72
N LEU A 175 -12.43 5.23 10.11
CA LEU A 175 -11.54 6.35 10.43
C LEU A 175 -11.95 7.66 9.74
N GLU A 176 -13.04 7.67 8.98
CA GLU A 176 -13.46 8.82 8.16
C GLU A 176 -12.32 9.35 7.27
N ALA A 177 -11.54 8.41 6.70
CA ALA A 177 -10.41 8.75 5.86
C ALA A 177 -10.86 9.56 4.64
N PRO A 178 -10.01 10.49 4.15
CA PRO A 178 -10.34 11.27 2.95
C PRO A 178 -10.76 10.38 1.78
N ALA A 179 -11.70 10.85 0.96
CA ALA A 179 -12.28 10.08 -0.14
C ALA A 179 -11.23 9.44 -1.06
N ALA A 180 -10.13 10.14 -1.33
CA ALA A 180 -9.02 9.58 -2.11
C ALA A 180 -8.40 8.33 -1.48
N ALA A 181 -8.21 8.30 -0.15
CA ALA A 181 -7.66 7.14 0.55
C ALA A 181 -8.66 5.99 0.63
N ALA A 182 -9.93 6.27 0.91
CA ALA A 182 -11.00 5.27 0.87
C ALA A 182 -11.18 4.69 -0.55
N GLY A 183 -11.08 5.53 -1.58
CA GLY A 183 -11.09 5.10 -2.98
C GLY A 183 -9.96 4.14 -3.33
N MET A 184 -8.75 4.38 -2.82
CA MET A 184 -7.62 3.46 -3.01
C MET A 184 -7.87 2.10 -2.33
N ALA A 185 -8.43 2.09 -1.11
CA ALA A 185 -8.79 0.85 -0.44
C ALA A 185 -9.88 0.07 -1.20
N ALA A 186 -10.90 0.78 -1.70
CA ALA A 186 -11.95 0.20 -2.55
C ALA A 186 -11.39 -0.35 -3.86
N TYR A 187 -10.40 0.31 -4.45
CA TYR A 187 -9.74 -0.14 -5.67
C TYR A 187 -9.04 -1.50 -5.46
N ASN A 188 -8.21 -1.62 -4.42
CA ASN A 188 -7.56 -2.88 -4.09
C ASN A 188 -8.58 -4.00 -3.82
N LEU A 189 -9.70 -3.67 -3.16
CA LEU A 189 -10.79 -4.64 -2.96
C LEU A 189 -11.41 -5.07 -4.30
N ALA A 190 -11.65 -4.15 -5.22
CA ALA A 190 -12.20 -4.47 -6.54
C ALA A 190 -11.28 -5.40 -7.33
N CYS A 191 -9.95 -5.17 -7.31
CA CYS A 191 -8.95 -6.06 -7.92
C CYS A 191 -9.01 -7.46 -7.29
N ALA A 192 -8.99 -7.55 -5.96
CA ALA A 192 -9.09 -8.83 -5.26
C ALA A 192 -10.39 -9.59 -5.57
N GLN A 193 -11.54 -8.88 -5.63
CA GLN A 193 -12.83 -9.46 -6.00
C GLN A 193 -12.84 -9.95 -7.46
N ALA A 194 -12.30 -9.17 -8.40
CA ALA A 194 -12.22 -9.56 -9.81
C ALA A 194 -11.40 -10.84 -9.98
N ARG A 195 -10.22 -10.91 -9.38
CA ARG A 195 -9.36 -12.09 -9.39
C ARG A 195 -9.96 -13.29 -8.63
N ALA A 196 -10.84 -13.04 -7.66
CA ALA A 196 -11.61 -14.08 -6.98
C ALA A 196 -12.87 -14.54 -7.76
N GLY A 197 -13.14 -14.00 -8.94
CA GLY A 197 -14.32 -14.31 -9.75
C GLY A 197 -15.63 -13.65 -9.27
N GLN A 198 -15.58 -12.73 -8.32
CA GLN A 198 -16.74 -12.01 -7.78
C GLN A 198 -17.08 -10.77 -8.64
N LEU A 199 -17.31 -10.98 -9.94
CA LEU A 199 -17.32 -9.92 -10.95
C LEU A 199 -18.35 -8.80 -10.70
N ASP A 200 -19.58 -9.16 -10.28
CA ASP A 200 -20.62 -8.17 -9.99
C ASP A 200 -20.24 -7.28 -8.78
N GLN A 201 -19.58 -7.87 -7.78
CA GLN A 201 -19.10 -7.12 -6.61
C GLN A 201 -17.93 -6.23 -7.00
N ALA A 202 -16.97 -6.77 -7.76
CA ALA A 202 -15.82 -6.05 -8.25
C ALA A 202 -16.24 -4.81 -9.07
N ALA A 203 -17.23 -4.95 -9.97
CA ALA A 203 -17.73 -3.84 -10.79
C ALA A 203 -18.35 -2.73 -9.93
N ARG A 204 -19.15 -3.10 -8.91
CA ARG A 204 -19.73 -2.11 -7.97
C ARG A 204 -18.67 -1.42 -7.14
N THR A 205 -17.74 -2.21 -6.57
CA THR A 205 -16.65 -1.68 -5.74
C THR A 205 -15.71 -0.77 -6.54
N LEU A 206 -15.42 -1.13 -7.80
CA LEU A 206 -14.63 -0.28 -8.70
C LEU A 206 -15.33 1.04 -9.02
N ALA A 207 -16.64 1.01 -9.25
CA ALA A 207 -17.42 2.24 -9.47
C ALA A 207 -17.36 3.17 -8.24
N GLU A 208 -17.48 2.62 -7.03
CA GLU A 208 -17.33 3.38 -5.78
C GLU A 208 -15.88 3.95 -5.66
N ALA A 209 -14.87 3.15 -5.97
CA ALA A 209 -13.47 3.57 -5.94
C ALA A 209 -13.22 4.78 -6.85
N ILE A 210 -13.71 4.73 -8.09
CA ILE A 210 -13.54 5.80 -9.08
C ILE A 210 -14.39 7.03 -8.71
N ALA A 211 -15.57 6.86 -8.11
CA ALA A 211 -16.37 7.98 -7.63
C ALA A 211 -15.68 8.72 -6.47
N ALA A 212 -15.02 7.99 -5.56
CA ALA A 212 -14.28 8.55 -4.44
C ALA A 212 -12.93 9.15 -4.85
N ASN A 213 -12.27 8.56 -5.86
CA ASN A 213 -10.97 9.00 -6.39
C ASN A 213 -10.94 8.86 -7.92
N PRO A 214 -11.33 9.92 -8.66
CA PRO A 214 -11.39 9.88 -10.13
C PRO A 214 -10.07 9.56 -10.83
N ASP A 215 -8.92 9.87 -10.20
CA ASP A 215 -7.58 9.61 -10.75
C ASP A 215 -7.31 8.11 -10.95
N LEU A 216 -8.03 7.24 -10.21
CA LEU A 216 -7.93 5.79 -10.35
C LEU A 216 -8.46 5.27 -11.69
N ARG A 217 -9.27 6.04 -12.43
CA ARG A 217 -9.83 5.63 -13.72
C ARG A 217 -8.74 5.28 -14.73
N ALA A 218 -7.68 6.07 -14.78
CA ALA A 218 -6.57 5.82 -15.70
C ALA A 218 -5.83 4.53 -15.39
N ASN A 219 -5.71 4.19 -14.09
CA ASN A 219 -5.12 2.93 -13.64
C ASN A 219 -6.07 1.76 -13.98
N ALA A 220 -7.36 1.87 -13.65
CA ALA A 220 -8.35 0.82 -13.89
C ALA A 220 -8.45 0.41 -15.36
N ASN A 221 -8.25 1.34 -16.29
CA ASN A 221 -8.28 1.06 -17.72
C ASN A 221 -7.09 0.20 -18.21
N ARG A 222 -6.00 0.14 -17.45
CA ARG A 222 -4.77 -0.57 -17.82
C ARG A 222 -4.43 -1.72 -16.87
N ASP A 223 -5.16 -1.83 -15.77
CA ASP A 223 -4.91 -2.84 -14.75
C ASP A 223 -5.31 -4.23 -15.27
N PRO A 224 -4.40 -5.20 -15.34
CA PRO A 224 -4.70 -6.55 -15.80
C PRO A 224 -5.70 -7.27 -14.88
N ASP A 225 -5.71 -6.97 -13.59
CA ASP A 225 -6.64 -7.59 -12.64
C ASP A 225 -8.11 -7.24 -12.93
N LEU A 226 -8.33 -6.11 -13.61
CA LEU A 226 -9.65 -5.61 -13.95
C LEU A 226 -10.03 -5.85 -15.42
N GLU A 227 -9.19 -6.56 -16.19
CA GLU A 227 -9.44 -6.84 -17.62
C GLU A 227 -10.76 -7.58 -17.82
N VAL A 228 -11.03 -8.59 -16.99
CA VAL A 228 -12.28 -9.37 -17.03
C VAL A 228 -13.54 -8.51 -16.91
N LEU A 229 -13.48 -7.38 -16.20
CA LEU A 229 -14.63 -6.46 -16.07
C LEU A 229 -14.88 -5.62 -17.33
N ARG A 230 -13.86 -5.47 -18.17
CA ARG A 230 -13.97 -4.76 -19.47
C ARG A 230 -14.57 -5.66 -20.55
N GLU A 231 -14.29 -6.97 -20.47
CA GLU A 231 -14.79 -7.96 -21.43
C GLU A 231 -16.27 -8.33 -21.21
N VAL A 232 -16.77 -8.22 -19.97
CA VAL A 232 -18.14 -8.60 -19.60
C VAL A 232 -19.15 -7.47 -19.82
N ARG A 233 -18.70 -6.24 -20.13
CA ARG A 233 -19.63 -5.14 -20.48
C ARG A 233 -20.04 -5.26 -21.95
N PRO A 234 -21.34 -5.48 -22.24
CA PRO A 234 -21.86 -5.46 -23.59
C PRO A 234 -21.74 -4.07 -24.24
#